data_8da404477c9183736059ddb11f435b65
#
_entry.id   8da404477c9183736059ddb11f435b65
#
_cell.length_a   1.000
_cell.length_b   1.000
_cell.length_c   1.000
_cell.angle_alpha   90.00
_cell.angle_beta   90.00
_cell.angle_gamma   90.00
#
_symmetry.space_group_name_H-M   'P 1'
#
loop_
_entity.id
_entity.type
_entity.pdbx_description
1 polymer ?
#
loop_
_entity_poly.entity_id
_entity_poly.type
_entity_poly.pdbx_seq_one_letter_code
_entity_poly.pdbx_strand_id
1 'polypeptide(L)'
;MRLIQALIPEGKRRLVIEHLEDAAIDYAMTSETSRSEYSDIAYIPTDVDSVEEILDELRDVGVERDGYMIVSDVETIVSDRFEQQQANDAGDEETNSVAEDERISREELQTKARNLSRSTTNYIALTLISAIVAT
;
A
#
# COMPACT_ATOMS: atom_id res chain seq x y z
N MET A 1 8.94 -1.13 -2.37
CA MET A 1 7.58 -0.85 -2.86
C MET A 1 6.94 0.26 -2.07
N ARG A 2 6.13 1.09 -2.70
CA ARG A 2 5.44 2.24 -2.12
C ARG A 2 3.93 2.12 -2.32
N LEU A 3 3.17 2.75 -1.45
CA LEU A 3 1.74 2.94 -1.62
C LEU A 3 1.46 4.44 -1.67
N ILE A 4 0.89 4.89 -2.78
CA ILE A 4 0.37 6.24 -2.91
C ILE A 4 -1.13 6.20 -2.55
N GLN A 5 -1.53 7.02 -1.61
CA GLN A 5 -2.92 7.26 -1.28
C GLN A 5 -3.25 8.69 -1.72
N ALA A 6 -4.15 8.82 -2.68
CA ALA A 6 -4.54 10.11 -3.22
C ALA A 6 -5.99 10.42 -2.87
N LEU A 7 -6.21 11.54 -2.19
CA LEU A 7 -7.55 12.04 -1.89
C LEU A 7 -8.07 12.83 -3.09
N ILE A 8 -9.09 12.30 -3.74
CA ILE A 8 -9.60 12.82 -5.01
C ILE A 8 -10.65 13.90 -4.74
N PRO A 9 -10.45 15.13 -5.24
CA PRO A 9 -11.43 16.20 -5.12
C PRO A 9 -12.74 15.86 -5.84
N GLU A 10 -13.84 16.42 -5.34
CA GLU A 10 -15.16 16.27 -5.97
C GLU A 10 -15.12 16.71 -7.44
N GLY A 11 -15.71 15.89 -8.31
CA GLY A 11 -15.76 16.13 -9.76
C GLY A 11 -14.49 15.70 -10.53
N LYS A 12 -13.41 15.30 -9.87
CA LYS A 12 -12.16 14.88 -10.54
C LYS A 12 -12.01 13.37 -10.73
N ARG A 13 -12.89 12.58 -10.15
CA ARG A 13 -12.84 11.11 -10.21
C ARG A 13 -12.62 10.58 -11.63
N ARG A 14 -13.40 11.04 -12.59
CA ARG A 14 -13.31 10.55 -13.97
C ARG A 14 -11.98 10.88 -14.63
N LEU A 15 -11.46 12.08 -14.42
CA LEU A 15 -10.17 12.49 -14.96
C LEU A 15 -9.02 11.66 -14.36
N VAL A 16 -9.04 11.43 -13.06
CA VAL A 16 -8.04 10.59 -12.38
C VAL A 16 -8.08 9.16 -12.91
N ILE A 17 -9.26 8.56 -13.04
CA ILE A 17 -9.41 7.22 -13.59
C ILE A 17 -8.85 7.14 -15.03
N GLU A 18 -9.21 8.08 -15.88
CA GLU A 18 -8.74 8.15 -17.28
C GLU A 18 -7.21 8.22 -17.34
N HIS A 19 -6.58 9.09 -16.54
CA HIS A 19 -5.11 9.18 -16.50
C HIS A 19 -4.44 7.91 -15.99
N LEU A 20 -4.94 7.30 -14.93
CA LEU A 20 -4.38 6.06 -14.39
C LEU A 20 -4.52 4.89 -15.36
N GLU A 21 -5.66 4.80 -16.07
CA GLU A 21 -5.91 3.76 -17.08
C GLU A 21 -5.04 3.97 -18.33
N ASP A 22 -4.90 5.21 -18.82
CA ASP A 22 -4.07 5.54 -19.97
C ASP A 22 -2.57 5.25 -19.71
N ALA A 23 -2.13 5.49 -18.48
CA ALA A 23 -0.78 5.16 -18.04
C ALA A 23 -0.59 3.69 -17.64
N ALA A 24 -1.62 2.86 -17.74
CA ALA A 24 -1.63 1.45 -17.34
C ALA A 24 -1.21 1.23 -15.86
N ILE A 25 -1.57 2.16 -14.98
CA ILE A 25 -1.27 2.11 -13.55
C ILE A 25 -2.37 1.33 -12.82
N ASP A 26 -1.99 0.33 -12.03
CA ASP A 26 -2.91 -0.41 -11.17
C ASP A 26 -3.35 0.44 -9.99
N TYR A 27 -4.65 0.46 -9.71
CA TYR A 27 -5.21 1.20 -8.59
C TYR A 27 -6.45 0.52 -8.00
N ALA A 28 -6.75 0.84 -6.75
CA ALA A 28 -8.05 0.59 -6.14
C ALA A 28 -8.65 1.91 -5.68
N MET A 29 -9.96 2.08 -5.79
CA MET A 29 -10.62 3.32 -5.42
C MET A 29 -11.80 3.06 -4.50
N THR A 30 -11.90 3.82 -3.40
CA THR A 30 -13.02 3.78 -2.46
C THR A 30 -13.65 5.14 -2.33
N SER A 31 -14.96 5.18 -2.11
CA SER A 31 -15.67 6.44 -1.90
C SER A 31 -15.31 7.05 -0.54
N GLU A 32 -15.04 8.35 -0.55
CA GLU A 32 -14.83 9.16 0.65
C GLU A 32 -16.13 9.91 0.99
N THR A 33 -16.60 9.77 2.22
CA THR A 33 -17.89 10.32 2.65
C THR A 33 -17.79 11.29 3.83
N SER A 34 -16.59 11.53 4.35
CA SER A 34 -16.40 12.38 5.51
C SER A 34 -16.58 13.87 5.22
N ARG A 35 -16.29 14.30 4.00
CA ARG A 35 -16.40 15.69 3.54
C ARG A 35 -16.92 15.76 2.11
N SER A 36 -17.71 16.80 1.82
CA SER A 36 -18.26 17.03 0.50
C SER A 36 -17.25 17.56 -0.54
N GLU A 37 -16.06 17.94 -0.09
CA GLU A 37 -14.99 18.46 -0.95
C GLU A 37 -14.27 17.35 -1.71
N TYR A 38 -14.40 16.10 -1.23
CA TYR A 38 -13.75 14.92 -1.78
C TYR A 38 -14.77 13.87 -2.19
N SER A 39 -14.45 13.11 -3.22
CA SER A 39 -15.30 12.03 -3.70
C SER A 39 -14.75 10.65 -3.37
N ASP A 40 -13.45 10.47 -3.47
CA ASP A 40 -12.83 9.16 -3.40
C ASP A 40 -11.41 9.21 -2.83
N ILE A 41 -10.92 8.03 -2.40
CA ILE A 41 -9.51 7.78 -2.12
C ILE A 41 -9.02 6.74 -3.12
N ALA A 42 -7.96 7.06 -3.85
CA ALA A 42 -7.25 6.12 -4.70
C ALA A 42 -6.04 5.53 -3.94
N TYR A 43 -5.89 4.22 -4.03
CA TYR A 43 -4.77 3.46 -3.50
C TYR A 43 -3.96 2.91 -4.68
N ILE A 44 -2.73 3.35 -4.82
CA ILE A 44 -1.88 3.03 -5.97
C ILE A 44 -0.59 2.38 -5.44
N PRO A 45 -0.49 1.04 -5.46
CA PRO A 45 0.76 0.37 -5.16
C PRO A 45 1.73 0.53 -6.32
N THR A 46 2.98 0.87 -6.04
CA THR A 46 3.99 1.13 -7.08
C THR A 46 5.41 0.84 -6.60
N ASP A 47 6.33 0.74 -7.53
CA ASP A 47 7.75 0.68 -7.24
C ASP A 47 8.30 2.06 -6.86
N VAL A 48 9.45 2.07 -6.18
CA VAL A 48 10.08 3.32 -5.71
C VAL A 48 10.41 4.25 -6.87
N ASP A 49 10.85 3.69 -7.99
CA ASP A 49 11.29 4.46 -9.15
C ASP A 49 10.13 5.11 -9.93
N SER A 50 8.94 4.53 -9.85
CA SER A 50 7.73 5.03 -10.53
C SER A 50 6.92 6.04 -9.71
N VAL A 51 7.28 6.29 -8.45
CA VAL A 51 6.53 7.20 -7.56
C VAL A 51 6.39 8.60 -8.14
N GLU A 52 7.49 9.20 -8.58
CA GLU A 52 7.49 10.57 -9.09
C GLU A 52 6.64 10.73 -10.36
N GLU A 53 6.71 9.76 -11.27
CA GLU A 53 5.89 9.75 -12.49
C GLU A 53 4.40 9.73 -12.16
N ILE A 54 3.98 8.87 -11.25
CA ILE A 54 2.57 8.78 -10.81
C ILE A 54 2.12 10.04 -10.08
N LEU A 55 2.98 10.61 -9.25
CA LEU A 55 2.68 11.88 -8.57
C LEU A 55 2.51 13.03 -9.57
N ASP A 56 3.31 13.07 -10.64
CA ASP A 56 3.19 14.08 -11.69
C ASP A 56 1.88 13.92 -12.48
N GLU A 57 1.48 12.69 -12.82
CA GLU A 57 0.18 12.42 -13.44
C GLU A 57 -0.99 12.91 -12.57
N LEU A 58 -0.94 12.68 -11.27
CA LEU A 58 -1.96 13.14 -10.33
C LEU A 58 -1.94 14.66 -10.13
N ARG A 59 -0.77 15.31 -10.21
CA ARG A 59 -0.62 16.78 -10.19
C ARG A 59 -1.24 17.42 -11.42
N ASP A 60 -1.04 16.84 -12.60
CA ASP A 60 -1.57 17.36 -13.86
C ASP A 60 -3.10 17.44 -13.87
N VAL A 61 -3.77 16.47 -13.23
CA VAL A 61 -5.22 16.51 -13.03
C VAL A 61 -5.66 17.39 -11.84
N GLY A 62 -4.71 17.96 -11.10
CA GLY A 62 -4.95 18.92 -10.01
C GLY A 62 -5.35 18.28 -8.68
N VAL A 63 -4.96 17.02 -8.42
CA VAL A 63 -5.20 16.36 -7.13
C VAL A 63 -4.44 17.06 -6.00
N GLU A 64 -3.18 17.47 -6.24
CA GLU A 64 -2.36 18.16 -5.23
C GLU A 64 -2.94 19.52 -4.81
N ARG A 65 -3.53 20.26 -5.75
CA ARG A 65 -4.04 21.60 -5.47
C ARG A 65 -5.30 21.61 -4.62
N ASP A 66 -6.21 20.66 -4.87
CA ASP A 66 -7.54 20.63 -4.28
C ASP A 66 -7.73 19.45 -3.30
N GLY A 67 -6.73 18.55 -3.20
CA GLY A 67 -6.66 17.41 -2.31
C GLY A 67 -5.27 17.27 -1.69
N TYR A 68 -4.89 16.03 -1.37
CA TYR A 68 -3.53 15.70 -0.97
C TYR A 68 -3.18 14.25 -1.30
N MET A 69 -1.89 13.96 -1.33
CA MET A 69 -1.35 12.63 -1.56
C MET A 69 -0.45 12.21 -0.41
N ILE A 70 -0.52 10.96 -0.01
CA ILE A 70 0.33 10.35 1.01
C ILE A 70 1.12 9.23 0.33
N VAL A 71 2.44 9.25 0.51
CA VAL A 71 3.32 8.16 0.05
C VAL A 71 3.85 7.45 1.28
N SER A 72 3.66 6.14 1.34
CA SER A 72 4.10 5.30 2.46
C SER A 72 4.89 4.09 1.99
N ASP A 73 5.78 3.60 2.85
CA ASP A 73 6.47 2.33 2.63
C ASP A 73 5.52 1.16 2.82
N VAL A 74 5.65 0.16 1.96
CA VAL A 74 4.92 -1.10 2.05
C VAL A 74 5.92 -2.23 2.27
N GLU A 75 5.76 -2.96 3.37
CA GLU A 75 6.65 -4.08 3.68
C GLU A 75 6.37 -5.29 2.78
N THR A 76 5.10 -5.57 2.50
CA THR A 76 4.71 -6.76 1.73
C THR A 76 3.38 -6.53 1.01
N ILE A 77 3.33 -6.93 -0.26
CA ILE A 77 2.09 -7.09 -1.02
C ILE A 77 1.93 -8.57 -1.36
N VAL A 78 0.78 -9.13 -1.08
CA VAL A 78 0.43 -10.50 -1.45
C VAL A 78 -0.54 -10.44 -2.63
N SER A 79 -0.02 -10.63 -3.85
CA SER A 79 -0.81 -10.65 -5.07
C SER A 79 -0.07 -11.38 -6.18
N ASP A 80 -0.74 -12.30 -6.84
CA ASP A 80 -0.20 -13.01 -8.02
C ASP A 80 0.11 -12.05 -9.19
N ARG A 81 -0.54 -10.90 -9.23
CA ARG A 81 -0.30 -9.87 -10.27
C ARG A 81 1.05 -9.18 -10.11
N PHE A 82 1.44 -8.84 -8.88
CA PHE A 82 2.71 -8.16 -8.61
C PHE A 82 3.91 -9.11 -8.72
N GLU A 83 3.72 -10.40 -8.44
CA GLU A 83 4.76 -11.40 -8.65
C GLU A 83 5.12 -11.54 -10.14
N GLN A 84 4.15 -11.37 -11.05
CA GLN A 84 4.39 -11.41 -12.50
C GLN A 84 5.09 -10.15 -13.04
N GLN A 85 4.86 -8.99 -12.47
CA GLN A 85 5.56 -7.75 -12.86
C GLN A 85 7.03 -7.79 -12.46
N GLN A 86 7.36 -8.23 -11.26
CA GLN A 86 8.75 -8.39 -10.83
C GLN A 86 9.51 -9.46 -11.63
N ALA A 87 8.83 -10.50 -12.10
CA ALA A 87 9.43 -11.53 -12.95
C ALA A 87 9.75 -11.03 -14.35
N ASN A 88 9.01 -10.04 -14.86
CA ASN A 88 9.25 -9.46 -16.19
C ASN A 88 10.39 -8.42 -16.17
N ASP A 89 10.58 -7.70 -15.07
CA ASP A 89 11.70 -6.76 -14.89
C ASP A 89 13.03 -7.45 -14.56
N ALA A 90 12.96 -8.69 -14.02
CA ALA A 90 14.14 -9.51 -13.73
C ALA A 90 14.62 -10.39 -14.92
N GLY A 91 14.11 -10.17 -16.11
CA GLY A 91 14.35 -10.99 -17.31
C GLY A 91 15.67 -10.75 -18.01
N ASP A 92 16.81 -10.59 -17.30
CA ASP A 92 18.15 -10.75 -17.87
C ASP A 92 19.23 -11.03 -16.79
N GLU A 93 19.02 -12.01 -15.89
CA GLU A 93 20.16 -12.71 -15.27
C GLU A 93 19.74 -14.10 -14.73
N GLU A 94 20.52 -15.06 -15.15
CA GLU A 94 20.36 -16.51 -15.04
C GLU A 94 20.18 -17.07 -13.63
N THR A 95 19.34 -18.11 -13.58
CA THR A 95 19.49 -19.42 -12.93
C THR A 95 19.22 -19.59 -11.44
N ASN A 96 18.20 -20.46 -11.23
CA ASN A 96 18.22 -21.58 -10.25
C ASN A 96 18.57 -21.27 -8.81
N SER A 97 17.53 -20.93 -8.03
CA SER A 97 17.40 -21.40 -6.63
C SER A 97 16.20 -20.80 -5.86
N VAL A 98 15.16 -20.35 -6.55
CA VAL A 98 14.08 -19.53 -5.93
C VAL A 98 12.95 -20.35 -5.29
N ALA A 99 12.85 -21.65 -5.56
CA ALA A 99 11.72 -22.46 -5.07
C ALA A 99 11.79 -22.87 -3.58
N GLU A 100 12.94 -22.80 -2.95
CA GLU A 100 13.11 -23.14 -1.52
C GLU A 100 13.01 -21.93 -0.58
N ASP A 101 13.36 -20.73 -1.05
CA ASP A 101 13.35 -19.51 -0.24
C ASP A 101 11.93 -18.93 -0.03
N GLU A 102 11.01 -19.12 -0.98
CA GLU A 102 9.61 -18.66 -0.84
C GLU A 102 8.82 -19.39 0.24
N ARG A 103 9.12 -20.66 0.49
CA ARG A 103 8.46 -21.42 1.58
C ARG A 103 8.91 -20.96 2.96
N ILE A 104 10.17 -20.59 3.10
CA ILE A 104 10.75 -20.08 4.35
C ILE A 104 10.19 -18.69 4.67
N SER A 105 10.01 -17.83 3.68
CA SER A 105 9.45 -16.47 3.85
C SER A 105 8.00 -16.48 4.35
N ARG A 106 7.16 -17.39 3.88
CA ARG A 106 5.76 -17.51 4.34
C ARG A 106 5.64 -18.01 5.78
N GLU A 107 6.49 -18.96 6.18
CA GLU A 107 6.53 -19.45 7.57
C GLU A 107 7.11 -18.40 8.54
N GLU A 108 8.12 -17.65 8.15
CA GLU A 108 8.65 -16.54 8.95
C GLU A 108 7.65 -15.40 9.15
N LEU A 109 6.88 -15.03 8.13
CA LEU A 109 5.84 -14.00 8.23
C LEU A 109 4.70 -14.43 9.16
N GLN A 110 4.28 -15.69 9.12
CA GLN A 110 3.29 -16.23 10.05
C GLN A 110 3.81 -16.28 11.48
N THR A 111 5.08 -16.57 11.68
CA THR A 111 5.72 -16.59 13.00
C THR A 111 5.90 -15.19 13.57
N LYS A 112 6.30 -14.21 12.75
CA LYS A 112 6.36 -12.79 13.15
C LYS A 112 4.99 -12.22 13.49
N ALA A 113 3.97 -12.50 12.70
CA ALA A 113 2.60 -12.06 12.98
C ALA A 113 2.04 -12.65 14.28
N ARG A 114 2.32 -13.94 14.57
CA ARG A 114 1.94 -14.58 15.84
C ARG A 114 2.69 -14.00 17.04
N ASN A 115 3.96 -13.67 16.89
CA ASN A 115 4.77 -13.09 17.97
C ASN A 115 4.36 -11.64 18.28
N LEU A 116 4.01 -10.84 17.29
CA LEU A 116 3.47 -9.48 17.48
C LEU A 116 2.11 -9.51 18.17
N SER A 117 1.22 -10.43 17.79
CA SER A 117 -0.08 -10.63 18.45
C SER A 117 0.07 -11.05 19.92
N ARG A 118 1.01 -11.93 20.24
CA ARG A 118 1.30 -12.33 21.63
C ARG A 118 1.90 -11.19 22.45
N SER A 119 2.77 -10.39 21.88
CA SER A 119 3.38 -9.23 22.55
C SER A 119 2.33 -8.17 22.90
N THR A 120 1.40 -7.89 22.00
CA THR A 120 0.31 -6.91 22.24
C THR A 120 -0.66 -7.39 23.32
N THR A 121 -1.02 -8.67 23.33
CA THR A 121 -1.90 -9.25 24.35
C THR A 121 -1.25 -9.22 25.73
N ASN A 122 0.03 -9.51 25.84
CA ASN A 122 0.78 -9.42 27.09
C ASN A 122 0.90 -7.98 27.60
N TYR A 123 1.04 -7.01 26.71
CA TYR A 123 1.13 -5.59 27.08
C TYR A 123 -0.19 -5.08 27.67
N ILE A 124 -1.32 -5.45 27.08
CA ILE A 124 -2.66 -5.11 27.57
C ILE A 124 -2.94 -5.77 28.92
N ALA A 125 -2.56 -7.04 29.09
CA ALA A 125 -2.73 -7.75 30.36
C ALA A 125 -1.90 -7.13 31.49
N LEU A 126 -0.65 -6.76 31.23
CA LEU A 126 0.22 -6.09 32.21
C LEU A 126 -0.28 -4.70 32.61
N THR A 127 -0.85 -3.95 31.65
CA THR A 127 -1.41 -2.61 31.92
C THR A 127 -2.65 -2.69 32.76
N LEU A 128 -3.51 -3.69 32.53
CA LEU A 128 -4.72 -3.94 33.34
C LEU A 128 -4.37 -4.37 34.79
N ILE A 129 -3.39 -5.24 34.97
CA ILE A 129 -2.92 -5.68 36.30
C ILE A 129 -2.33 -4.50 37.07
N SER A 130 -1.54 -3.65 36.41
CA SER A 130 -0.94 -2.45 37.03
C SER A 130 -2.00 -1.45 37.47
N ALA A 131 -3.10 -1.28 36.75
CA ALA A 131 -4.20 -0.41 37.11
C ALA A 131 -5.00 -0.93 38.33
N ILE A 132 -5.11 -2.25 38.49
CA ILE A 132 -5.81 -2.87 39.64
C ILE A 132 -4.97 -2.78 40.90
N VAL A 133 -3.66 -2.87 40.85
CA VAL A 133 -2.75 -2.80 42.00
C VAL A 133 -2.55 -1.35 42.51
N ALA A 134 -2.78 -0.34 41.65
CA ALA A 134 -2.67 1.08 42.00
C ALA A 134 -3.94 1.67 42.65
N THR A 135 -5.00 0.87 42.81
CA THR A 135 -6.24 1.27 43.48
C THR A 135 -6.28 0.67 44.86
#